data_c4a43eca88344e8c3fef171c4273fa85
#
_entry.id   c4a43eca88344e8c3fef171c4273fa85
#
_cell.length_a   1.000
_cell.length_b   1.000
_cell.length_c   1.000
_cell.angle_alpha   90.00
_cell.angle_beta   90.00
_cell.angle_gamma   90.00
#
_symmetry.space_group_name_H-M   'P 1'
#
loop_
_entity.id
_entity.type
_entity.pdbx_description
1 polymer ?
#
loop_
_entity_poly.entity_id
_entity_poly.type
_entity_poly.pdbx_seq_one_letter_code
_entity_poly.pdbx_strand_id
1 'polypeptide(L)'
;MKIIDLLTKEKLSLSFEVFPPKTQSSYDSVKKATEEIAKLKPAFMSVTYGAGGGTSKYTLDIAKNILQEHGVPTLAHLTCVSSTRETVKERICDIKNSNVKNVMALRGDIPSDLQNSNKDSWDYKHAIDLIKEIKEIAPDLCVGGACYPEIHPESANQDEDIKYLKEKVDAGCDFLTTQMFFDNNLLYNFLYKIREAGITVPVMPGIMPITNANQLERAIKLSGSFIPQRFKSLVDKFGTSPEAMKQAGIIYATDQIIDLFANGIKNVHVYSMNKPDVAENILNNLSSILN
;
A
#
# COMPACT_ATOMS: atom_id res chain seq x y z
N MET A 1 -16.96 -6.55 -4.16
CA MET A 1 -16.34 -6.05 -5.42
C MET A 1 -14.86 -6.38 -5.37
N LYS A 2 -14.28 -6.87 -6.45
CA LYS A 2 -12.82 -7.08 -6.56
C LYS A 2 -12.15 -5.76 -6.98
N ILE A 3 -10.95 -5.50 -6.44
CA ILE A 3 -10.21 -4.28 -6.78
C ILE A 3 -9.75 -4.29 -8.24
N ILE A 4 -9.39 -5.44 -8.78
CA ILE A 4 -9.06 -5.55 -10.21
C ILE A 4 -10.17 -5.01 -11.12
N ASP A 5 -11.44 -5.20 -10.75
CA ASP A 5 -12.58 -4.69 -11.50
C ASP A 5 -12.69 -3.15 -11.43
N LEU A 6 -12.11 -2.53 -10.39
CA LEU A 6 -12.02 -1.07 -10.27
C LEU A 6 -10.86 -0.52 -11.10
N LEU A 7 -9.71 -1.20 -11.06
CA LEU A 7 -8.48 -0.75 -11.72
C LEU A 7 -8.55 -0.83 -13.24
N THR A 8 -9.48 -1.62 -13.79
CA THR A 8 -9.71 -1.75 -15.23
C THR A 8 -10.71 -0.74 -15.80
N LYS A 9 -11.31 0.11 -14.94
CA LYS A 9 -12.24 1.16 -15.38
C LYS A 9 -11.49 2.37 -15.93
N GLU A 10 -12.13 3.07 -16.87
CA GLU A 10 -11.59 4.29 -17.48
C GLU A 10 -11.67 5.54 -16.57
N LYS A 11 -12.35 5.43 -15.43
CA LYS A 11 -12.53 6.56 -14.50
C LYS A 11 -11.31 6.76 -13.60
N LEU A 12 -10.88 8.03 -13.44
CA LEU A 12 -9.86 8.42 -12.45
C LEU A 12 -10.36 8.16 -11.03
N SER A 13 -9.50 7.62 -10.18
CA SER A 13 -9.88 7.29 -8.82
C SER A 13 -8.74 7.38 -7.81
N LEU A 14 -9.11 7.67 -6.57
CA LEU A 14 -8.22 7.60 -5.41
C LEU A 14 -8.68 6.53 -4.44
N SER A 15 -7.71 5.89 -3.81
CA SER A 15 -7.88 4.99 -2.69
C SER A 15 -6.94 5.38 -1.55
N PHE A 16 -7.27 4.98 -0.32
CA PHE A 16 -6.49 5.36 0.85
C PHE A 16 -6.05 4.16 1.67
N GLU A 17 -4.81 4.20 2.18
CA GLU A 17 -4.31 3.27 3.15
C GLU A 17 -4.53 3.78 4.57
N VAL A 18 -4.93 2.85 5.44
CA VAL A 18 -5.07 3.07 6.89
C VAL A 18 -4.36 1.97 7.67
N PHE A 19 -4.01 2.25 8.92
CA PHE A 19 -3.38 1.30 9.82
C PHE A 19 -4.35 0.81 10.88
N PRO A 20 -4.26 -0.48 11.26
CA PRO A 20 -4.97 -0.97 12.43
C PRO A 20 -4.36 -0.39 13.72
N PRO A 21 -5.11 -0.36 14.83
CA PRO A 21 -4.59 0.07 16.13
C PRO A 21 -3.49 -0.89 16.61
N LYS A 22 -2.46 -0.34 17.25
CA LYS A 22 -1.38 -1.14 17.85
C LYS A 22 -1.79 -1.76 19.20
N THR A 23 -2.74 -1.13 19.88
CA THR A 23 -3.23 -1.55 21.20
C THR A 23 -4.74 -1.39 21.27
N GLN A 24 -5.38 -2.13 22.18
CA GLN A 24 -6.81 -2.01 22.44
C GLN A 24 -7.21 -0.57 22.82
N SER A 25 -6.39 0.13 23.59
CA SER A 25 -6.67 1.51 24.02
C SER A 25 -6.72 2.54 22.86
N SER A 26 -6.09 2.24 21.73
CA SER A 26 -6.13 3.09 20.53
C SER A 26 -7.21 2.68 19.52
N TYR A 27 -8.00 1.63 19.80
CA TYR A 27 -8.96 1.07 18.85
C TYR A 27 -10.01 2.09 18.43
N ASP A 28 -10.67 2.77 19.37
CA ASP A 28 -11.78 3.68 19.07
C ASP A 28 -11.30 4.91 18.28
N SER A 29 -10.12 5.44 18.61
CA SER A 29 -9.55 6.58 17.87
C SER A 29 -9.17 6.22 16.44
N VAL A 30 -8.58 5.05 16.22
CA VAL A 30 -8.25 4.56 14.88
C VAL A 30 -9.52 4.24 14.10
N LYS A 31 -10.49 3.55 14.71
CA LYS A 31 -11.78 3.26 14.09
C LYS A 31 -12.44 4.54 13.62
N LYS A 32 -12.54 5.58 14.46
CA LYS A 32 -13.10 6.87 14.10
C LYS A 32 -12.37 7.49 12.91
N ALA A 33 -11.03 7.53 12.91
CA ALA A 33 -10.26 8.10 11.82
C ALA A 33 -10.48 7.33 10.50
N THR A 34 -10.55 6.00 10.54
CA THR A 34 -10.83 5.19 9.35
C THR A 34 -12.24 5.39 8.81
N GLU A 35 -13.23 5.56 9.69
CA GLU A 35 -14.63 5.89 9.31
C GLU A 35 -14.73 7.28 8.67
N GLU A 36 -14.01 8.26 9.18
CA GLU A 36 -13.97 9.61 8.58
C GLU A 36 -13.39 9.57 7.16
N ILE A 37 -12.34 8.79 6.91
CA ILE A 37 -11.80 8.58 5.56
C ILE A 37 -12.81 7.81 4.67
N ALA A 38 -13.48 6.79 5.22
CA ALA A 38 -14.47 6.02 4.47
C ALA A 38 -15.68 6.87 4.02
N LYS A 39 -16.09 7.87 4.82
CA LYS A 39 -17.14 8.84 4.46
C LYS A 39 -16.80 9.69 3.24
N LEU A 40 -15.53 9.85 2.91
CA LEU A 40 -15.07 10.52 1.69
C LEU A 40 -15.33 9.70 0.42
N LYS A 41 -15.82 8.46 0.55
CA LYS A 41 -16.18 7.53 -0.53
C LYS A 41 -15.04 7.28 -1.53
N PRO A 42 -13.84 6.90 -1.06
CA PRO A 42 -12.76 6.51 -1.96
C PRO A 42 -13.15 5.27 -2.78
N ALA A 43 -12.39 5.00 -3.85
CA ALA A 43 -12.61 3.82 -4.68
C ALA A 43 -12.50 2.51 -3.87
N PHE A 44 -11.56 2.45 -2.95
CA PHE A 44 -11.41 1.42 -1.92
C PHE A 44 -10.48 1.92 -0.80
N MET A 45 -10.40 1.16 0.28
CA MET A 45 -9.42 1.41 1.34
C MET A 45 -8.59 0.16 1.62
N SER A 46 -7.28 0.31 1.78
CA SER A 46 -6.41 -0.76 2.28
C SER A 46 -6.22 -0.63 3.80
N VAL A 47 -6.13 -1.77 4.47
CA VAL A 47 -5.86 -1.84 5.91
C VAL A 47 -4.60 -2.65 6.10
N THR A 48 -3.54 -2.01 6.62
CA THR A 48 -2.23 -2.66 6.77
C THR A 48 -2.26 -3.77 7.81
N TYR A 49 -1.28 -4.66 7.73
CA TYR A 49 -1.05 -5.71 8.71
C TYR A 49 0.04 -5.24 9.67
N GLY A 50 -0.21 -5.31 10.97
CA GLY A 50 0.78 -4.84 11.93
C GLY A 50 2.02 -5.71 11.98
N ALA A 51 3.16 -5.07 12.12
CA ALA A 51 4.45 -5.75 12.28
C ALA A 51 4.42 -6.74 13.46
N GLY A 52 4.94 -7.96 13.24
CA GLY A 52 4.99 -9.01 14.27
C GLY A 52 3.69 -9.76 14.54
N GLY A 53 2.65 -9.60 13.71
CA GLY A 53 1.42 -10.42 13.78
C GLY A 53 0.44 -10.07 14.90
N GLY A 54 0.84 -9.27 15.89
CA GLY A 54 0.02 -8.94 17.07
C GLY A 54 -1.23 -8.10 16.80
N THR A 55 -1.33 -7.46 15.64
CA THR A 55 -2.46 -6.62 15.24
C THR A 55 -3.33 -7.24 14.15
N SER A 56 -3.06 -8.47 13.74
CA SER A 56 -3.76 -9.15 12.64
C SER A 56 -5.29 -9.20 12.82
N LYS A 57 -5.76 -9.39 14.05
CA LYS A 57 -7.19 -9.35 14.40
C LYS A 57 -7.81 -8.01 14.06
N TYR A 58 -7.14 -6.91 14.41
CA TYR A 58 -7.67 -5.57 14.17
C TYR A 58 -7.68 -5.19 12.68
N THR A 59 -6.75 -5.73 11.87
CA THR A 59 -6.75 -5.51 10.41
C THR A 59 -8.08 -5.94 9.80
N LEU A 60 -8.51 -7.15 10.10
CA LEU A 60 -9.75 -7.69 9.57
C LEU A 60 -10.99 -7.01 10.17
N ASP A 61 -10.97 -6.66 11.46
CA ASP A 61 -12.07 -5.95 12.12
C ASP A 61 -12.28 -4.56 11.51
N ILE A 62 -11.22 -3.79 11.28
CA ILE A 62 -11.30 -2.47 10.61
C ILE A 62 -11.75 -2.64 9.15
N ALA A 63 -11.21 -3.61 8.41
CA ALA A 63 -11.62 -3.87 7.03
C ALA A 63 -13.11 -4.23 6.92
N LYS A 64 -13.62 -5.07 7.84
CA LYS A 64 -15.05 -5.40 7.93
C LYS A 64 -15.90 -4.18 8.24
N ASN A 65 -15.49 -3.37 9.22
CA ASN A 65 -16.22 -2.15 9.59
C ASN A 65 -16.35 -1.20 8.39
N ILE A 66 -15.25 -0.91 7.69
CA ILE A 66 -15.25 -0.04 6.51
C ILE A 66 -16.20 -0.60 5.43
N LEU A 67 -16.13 -1.91 5.16
CA LEU A 67 -16.96 -2.54 4.13
C LEU A 67 -18.44 -2.55 4.50
N GLN A 68 -18.78 -2.91 5.73
CA GLN A 68 -20.16 -3.13 6.17
C GLN A 68 -20.90 -1.83 6.49
N GLU A 69 -20.22 -0.89 7.17
CA GLU A 69 -20.86 0.35 7.61
C GLU A 69 -20.83 1.46 6.54
N HIS A 70 -19.82 1.45 5.66
CA HIS A 70 -19.63 2.52 4.68
C HIS A 70 -19.76 2.05 3.22
N GLY A 71 -19.85 0.74 2.97
CA GLY A 71 -19.97 0.18 1.62
C GLY A 71 -18.69 0.37 0.76
N VAL A 72 -17.57 0.78 1.37
CA VAL A 72 -16.31 0.98 0.67
C VAL A 72 -15.59 -0.36 0.52
N PRO A 73 -15.22 -0.79 -0.70
CA PRO A 73 -14.43 -2.00 -0.90
C PRO A 73 -13.11 -1.95 -0.10
N THR A 74 -12.71 -3.09 0.48
CA THR A 74 -11.49 -3.13 1.31
C THR A 74 -10.47 -4.11 0.78
N LEU A 75 -9.21 -3.77 0.99
CA LEU A 75 -8.01 -4.57 0.73
C LEU A 75 -7.34 -4.88 2.08
N ALA A 76 -7.48 -6.10 2.57
CA ALA A 76 -6.82 -6.51 3.80
C ALA A 76 -5.37 -6.91 3.51
N HIS A 77 -4.39 -6.31 4.19
CA HIS A 77 -3.03 -6.80 4.10
C HIS A 77 -2.88 -8.11 4.88
N LEU A 78 -2.05 -8.99 4.35
CA LEU A 78 -1.64 -10.23 5.01
C LEU A 78 -0.13 -10.40 4.83
N THR A 79 0.57 -10.65 5.93
CA THR A 79 2.01 -10.93 5.91
C THR A 79 2.29 -12.35 6.35
N CYS A 80 3.37 -12.94 5.82
CA CYS A 80 3.76 -14.33 6.11
C CYS A 80 5.07 -14.46 6.88
N VAL A 81 5.82 -13.37 7.08
CA VAL A 81 7.10 -13.41 7.80
C VAL A 81 6.92 -14.01 9.19
N SER A 82 7.78 -14.97 9.54
CA SER A 82 7.76 -15.68 10.83
C SER A 82 6.44 -16.40 11.21
N SER A 83 5.51 -16.53 10.27
CA SER A 83 4.25 -17.23 10.49
C SER A 83 4.35 -18.70 10.08
N THR A 84 3.62 -19.58 10.79
CA THR A 84 3.46 -20.97 10.36
C THR A 84 2.39 -21.09 9.28
N ARG A 85 2.44 -22.23 8.53
CA ARG A 85 1.41 -22.52 7.50
C ARG A 85 0.00 -22.58 8.09
N GLU A 86 -0.15 -23.13 9.29
CA GLU A 86 -1.43 -23.22 9.99
C GLU A 86 -1.99 -21.85 10.25
N THR A 87 -1.17 -20.93 10.80
CA THR A 87 -1.57 -19.54 11.10
C THR A 87 -1.98 -18.81 9.82
N VAL A 88 -1.22 -18.95 8.74
CA VAL A 88 -1.55 -18.29 7.46
C VAL A 88 -2.85 -18.85 6.89
N LYS A 89 -3.06 -20.17 6.90
CA LYS A 89 -4.31 -20.81 6.45
C LYS A 89 -5.51 -20.32 7.23
N GLU A 90 -5.42 -20.23 8.54
CA GLU A 90 -6.48 -19.66 9.39
C GLU A 90 -6.81 -18.23 8.95
N ARG A 91 -5.81 -17.38 8.75
CA ARG A 91 -6.01 -15.98 8.33
C ARG A 91 -6.65 -15.87 6.93
N ILE A 92 -6.24 -16.72 5.98
CA ILE A 92 -6.85 -16.77 4.65
C ILE A 92 -8.34 -17.17 4.76
N CYS A 93 -8.65 -18.18 5.58
CA CYS A 93 -10.03 -18.60 5.85
C CYS A 93 -10.85 -17.48 6.52
N ASP A 94 -10.27 -16.76 7.48
CA ASP A 94 -10.94 -15.62 8.15
C ASP A 94 -11.27 -14.51 7.14
N ILE A 95 -10.34 -14.16 6.25
CA ILE A 95 -10.56 -13.18 5.18
C ILE A 95 -11.68 -13.68 4.24
N LYS A 96 -11.59 -14.93 3.76
CA LYS A 96 -12.59 -15.53 2.87
C LYS A 96 -13.99 -15.49 3.47
N ASN A 97 -14.13 -15.80 4.76
CA ASN A 97 -15.41 -15.85 5.48
C ASN A 97 -15.95 -14.45 5.85
N SER A 98 -15.15 -13.40 5.75
CA SER A 98 -15.50 -12.04 6.15
C SER A 98 -16.17 -11.19 5.06
N ASN A 99 -16.42 -11.73 3.86
CA ASN A 99 -16.84 -11.01 2.67
C ASN A 99 -15.82 -9.98 2.11
N VAL A 100 -14.64 -9.85 2.71
CA VAL A 100 -13.53 -9.12 2.11
C VAL A 100 -13.04 -9.92 0.90
N LYS A 101 -13.03 -9.29 -0.28
CA LYS A 101 -12.73 -9.95 -1.56
C LYS A 101 -11.31 -9.75 -2.04
N ASN A 102 -10.53 -8.94 -1.33
CA ASN A 102 -9.22 -8.51 -1.78
C ASN A 102 -8.19 -8.63 -0.65
N VAL A 103 -7.02 -9.16 -0.99
CA VAL A 103 -5.91 -9.32 -0.07
C VAL A 103 -4.62 -8.78 -0.69
N MET A 104 -3.85 -8.02 0.09
CA MET A 104 -2.50 -7.59 -0.27
C MET A 104 -1.53 -8.59 0.33
N ALA A 105 -0.91 -9.40 -0.52
CA ALA A 105 0.03 -10.43 -0.09
C ALA A 105 1.45 -9.85 0.02
N LEU A 106 1.97 -9.82 1.22
CA LEU A 106 3.28 -9.25 1.54
C LEU A 106 4.12 -10.28 2.32
N ARG A 107 5.45 -10.19 2.21
CA ARG A 107 6.31 -10.90 3.14
C ARG A 107 6.16 -10.32 4.55
N GLY A 108 6.17 -9.02 4.66
CA GLY A 108 6.26 -8.26 5.89
C GLY A 108 7.71 -7.99 6.30
N ASP A 109 7.89 -7.05 7.23
CA ASP A 109 9.19 -6.70 7.78
C ASP A 109 9.64 -7.75 8.79
N ILE A 110 10.92 -8.09 8.76
CA ILE A 110 11.52 -9.03 9.72
C ILE A 110 11.58 -8.34 11.09
N PRO A 111 10.91 -8.89 12.11
CA PRO A 111 10.99 -8.35 13.46
C PRO A 111 12.43 -8.25 13.96
N SER A 112 12.74 -7.22 14.74
CA SER A 112 14.11 -6.95 15.20
C SER A 112 14.73 -8.10 16.02
N ASP A 113 13.92 -8.80 16.76
CA ASP A 113 14.28 -10.00 17.54
C ASP A 113 14.55 -11.24 16.68
N LEU A 114 14.06 -11.25 15.45
CA LEU A 114 14.23 -12.35 14.49
C LEU A 114 15.25 -12.06 13.38
N GLN A 115 15.92 -10.89 13.39
CA GLN A 115 16.88 -10.54 12.33
C GLN A 115 18.03 -11.54 12.22
N ASN A 116 18.46 -12.13 13.34
CA ASN A 116 19.54 -13.11 13.41
C ASN A 116 19.02 -14.58 13.45
N SER A 117 17.73 -14.81 13.26
CA SER A 117 17.16 -16.16 13.23
C SER A 117 17.53 -16.91 11.94
N ASN A 118 17.51 -18.25 11.99
CA ASN A 118 17.69 -19.05 10.79
C ASN A 118 16.44 -18.95 9.90
N LYS A 119 16.51 -18.10 8.88
CA LYS A 119 15.41 -17.86 7.92
C LYS A 119 15.10 -19.10 7.07
N ASP A 120 16.02 -20.06 6.96
CA ASP A 120 15.81 -21.28 6.20
C ASP A 120 14.77 -22.20 6.83
N SER A 121 14.54 -22.07 8.15
CA SER A 121 13.51 -22.82 8.86
C SER A 121 12.10 -22.22 8.76
N TRP A 122 11.94 -21.06 8.12
CA TRP A 122 10.63 -20.41 7.99
C TRP A 122 9.80 -21.08 6.89
N ASP A 123 8.52 -21.22 7.14
CA ASP A 123 7.57 -21.81 6.18
C ASP A 123 7.37 -20.95 4.92
N TYR A 124 7.58 -19.64 5.05
CA TYR A 124 7.48 -18.66 3.98
C TYR A 124 8.75 -17.80 3.94
N LYS A 125 9.37 -17.72 2.78
CA LYS A 125 10.57 -16.90 2.55
C LYS A 125 10.23 -15.58 1.88
N HIS A 126 9.25 -15.60 0.98
CA HIS A 126 8.88 -14.48 0.15
C HIS A 126 7.34 -14.36 -0.01
N ALA A 127 6.89 -13.19 -0.46
CA ALA A 127 5.46 -12.96 -0.73
C ALA A 127 4.88 -13.91 -1.80
N ILE A 128 5.69 -14.45 -2.70
CA ILE A 128 5.26 -15.42 -3.71
C ILE A 128 4.73 -16.72 -3.07
N ASP A 129 5.32 -17.15 -1.96
CA ASP A 129 4.86 -18.35 -1.25
C ASP A 129 3.46 -18.13 -0.68
N LEU A 130 3.22 -16.94 -0.12
CA LEU A 130 1.91 -16.52 0.37
C LEU A 130 0.87 -16.43 -0.76
N ILE A 131 1.25 -15.87 -1.92
CA ILE A 131 0.34 -15.76 -3.08
C ILE A 131 -0.11 -17.15 -3.52
N LYS A 132 0.81 -18.10 -3.66
CA LYS A 132 0.49 -19.48 -4.01
C LYS A 132 -0.48 -20.13 -3.02
N GLU A 133 -0.23 -19.96 -1.72
CA GLU A 133 -1.10 -20.47 -0.66
C GLU A 133 -2.51 -19.86 -0.71
N ILE A 134 -2.60 -18.52 -0.93
CA ILE A 134 -3.89 -17.84 -1.08
C ILE A 134 -4.66 -18.39 -2.29
N LYS A 135 -4.00 -18.54 -3.44
CA LYS A 135 -4.65 -19.05 -4.66
C LYS A 135 -5.08 -20.52 -4.54
N GLU A 136 -4.40 -21.32 -3.73
CA GLU A 136 -4.80 -22.69 -3.43
C GLU A 136 -6.05 -22.75 -2.54
N ILE A 137 -6.07 -21.99 -1.44
CA ILE A 137 -7.16 -22.02 -0.42
C ILE A 137 -8.38 -21.21 -0.84
N ALA A 138 -8.16 -20.06 -1.46
CA ALA A 138 -9.19 -19.10 -1.80
C ALA A 138 -8.95 -18.48 -3.20
N PRO A 139 -9.08 -19.27 -4.28
CA PRO A 139 -8.78 -18.84 -5.65
C PRO A 139 -9.62 -17.63 -6.10
N ASP A 140 -10.77 -17.40 -5.49
CA ASP A 140 -11.66 -16.30 -5.78
C ASP A 140 -11.21 -14.95 -5.19
N LEU A 141 -10.25 -14.93 -4.28
CA LEU A 141 -9.71 -13.68 -3.75
C LEU A 141 -8.90 -12.95 -4.82
N CYS A 142 -9.13 -11.64 -4.91
CA CYS A 142 -8.29 -10.73 -5.68
C CYS A 142 -7.02 -10.43 -4.88
N VAL A 143 -5.86 -10.74 -5.46
CA VAL A 143 -4.56 -10.68 -4.78
C VAL A 143 -3.74 -9.52 -5.33
N GLY A 144 -3.43 -8.54 -4.48
CA GLY A 144 -2.45 -7.49 -4.74
C GLY A 144 -1.06 -7.88 -4.27
N GLY A 145 -0.04 -7.34 -4.92
CA GLY A 145 1.36 -7.47 -4.52
C GLY A 145 2.09 -6.13 -4.50
N ALA A 146 3.15 -6.01 -3.71
CA ALA A 146 4.00 -4.83 -3.73
C ALA A 146 5.02 -4.88 -4.86
N CYS A 147 5.36 -3.70 -5.43
CA CYS A 147 6.47 -3.49 -6.35
C CYS A 147 7.22 -2.20 -5.99
N TYR A 148 8.41 -2.05 -6.53
CA TYR A 148 9.34 -0.97 -6.15
C TYR A 148 9.78 -0.21 -7.41
N PRO A 149 9.32 1.04 -7.62
CA PRO A 149 9.72 1.84 -8.80
C PRO A 149 11.23 2.05 -8.91
N GLU A 150 11.91 2.11 -7.78
CA GLU A 150 13.36 2.25 -7.72
C GLU A 150 14.05 0.87 -7.76
N ILE A 151 14.03 0.15 -6.66
CA ILE A 151 14.51 -1.24 -6.52
C ILE A 151 14.17 -1.75 -5.13
N HIS A 152 13.87 -3.02 -4.99
CA HIS A 152 13.73 -3.63 -3.67
C HIS A 152 15.09 -3.64 -2.94
N PRO A 153 15.18 -3.22 -1.66
CA PRO A 153 16.44 -3.13 -0.93
C PRO A 153 17.27 -4.42 -0.86
N GLU A 154 16.63 -5.58 -0.98
CA GLU A 154 17.28 -6.89 -0.97
C GLU A 154 17.64 -7.42 -2.37
N SER A 155 17.24 -6.75 -3.45
CA SER A 155 17.60 -7.14 -4.82
C SER A 155 18.98 -6.55 -5.19
N ALA A 156 19.79 -7.34 -5.88
CA ALA A 156 21.12 -6.90 -6.28
C ALA A 156 21.10 -5.82 -7.38
N ASN A 157 20.06 -5.86 -8.22
CA ASN A 157 19.86 -4.91 -9.31
C ASN A 157 18.38 -4.92 -9.76
N GLN A 158 18.02 -3.98 -10.63
CA GLN A 158 16.64 -3.82 -11.10
C GLN A 158 16.15 -5.01 -11.94
N ASP A 159 17.01 -5.64 -12.72
CA ASP A 159 16.63 -6.78 -13.57
C ASP A 159 16.25 -7.99 -12.71
N GLU A 160 16.99 -8.23 -11.63
CA GLU A 160 16.68 -9.27 -10.64
C GLU A 160 15.34 -8.97 -9.94
N ASP A 161 15.12 -7.72 -9.53
CA ASP A 161 13.86 -7.30 -8.89
C ASP A 161 12.65 -7.51 -9.83
N ILE A 162 12.79 -7.12 -11.10
CA ILE A 162 11.75 -7.34 -12.13
C ILE A 162 11.51 -8.83 -12.39
N LYS A 163 12.54 -9.66 -12.37
CA LYS A 163 12.39 -11.11 -12.49
C LYS A 163 11.55 -11.68 -11.35
N TYR A 164 11.87 -11.34 -10.10
CA TYR A 164 11.06 -11.78 -8.95
C TYR A 164 9.64 -11.22 -8.98
N LEU A 165 9.47 -10.00 -9.49
CA LEU A 165 8.15 -9.41 -9.69
C LEU A 165 7.33 -10.19 -10.71
N LYS A 166 7.97 -10.61 -11.82
CA LYS A 166 7.34 -11.45 -12.84
C LYS A 166 6.89 -12.80 -12.26
N GLU A 167 7.76 -13.47 -11.51
CA GLU A 167 7.44 -14.73 -10.83
C GLU A 167 6.24 -14.56 -9.86
N LYS A 168 6.16 -13.42 -9.16
CA LYS A 168 5.05 -13.07 -8.27
C LYS A 168 3.73 -12.92 -9.04
N VAL A 169 3.77 -12.25 -10.19
CA VAL A 169 2.59 -12.08 -11.07
C VAL A 169 2.16 -13.43 -11.65
N ASP A 170 3.10 -14.24 -12.12
CA ASP A 170 2.81 -15.57 -12.66
C ASP A 170 2.25 -16.54 -11.61
N ALA A 171 2.55 -16.32 -10.33
CA ALA A 171 1.97 -17.06 -9.22
C ALA A 171 0.51 -16.70 -8.92
N GLY A 172 -0.06 -15.67 -9.58
CA GLY A 172 -1.46 -15.29 -9.47
C GLY A 172 -1.72 -13.94 -8.81
N CYS A 173 -0.74 -13.03 -8.79
CA CYS A 173 -0.97 -11.65 -8.38
C CYS A 173 -1.80 -10.92 -9.44
N ASP A 174 -2.96 -10.37 -9.04
CA ASP A 174 -3.91 -9.75 -9.97
C ASP A 174 -3.58 -8.29 -10.29
N PHE A 175 -2.91 -7.58 -9.37
CA PHE A 175 -2.46 -6.19 -9.54
C PHE A 175 -1.27 -5.88 -8.62
N LEU A 176 -0.60 -4.78 -8.88
CA LEU A 176 0.55 -4.33 -8.10
C LEU A 176 0.29 -2.95 -7.49
N THR A 177 0.79 -2.71 -6.27
CA THR A 177 0.85 -1.38 -5.66
C THR A 177 2.31 -1.03 -5.41
N THR A 178 2.73 0.19 -5.78
CA THR A 178 4.14 0.57 -5.62
C THR A 178 4.46 0.92 -4.17
N GLN A 179 5.71 0.70 -3.77
CA GLN A 179 6.28 1.44 -2.64
C GLN A 179 6.23 2.94 -2.95
N MET A 180 6.22 3.79 -1.91
CA MET A 180 6.28 5.24 -2.08
C MET A 180 7.52 5.66 -2.87
N PHE A 181 7.36 6.69 -3.65
CA PHE A 181 8.40 7.37 -4.42
C PHE A 181 8.07 8.86 -4.50
N PHE A 182 9.06 9.70 -4.81
CA PHE A 182 8.91 11.15 -4.83
C PHE A 182 9.23 11.80 -6.18
N ASP A 183 9.59 10.98 -7.17
CA ASP A 183 9.83 11.40 -8.57
C ASP A 183 9.04 10.47 -9.52
N ASN A 184 8.07 11.04 -10.23
CA ASN A 184 7.23 10.28 -11.15
C ASN A 184 8.01 9.70 -12.34
N ASN A 185 9.15 10.29 -12.72
CA ASN A 185 9.98 9.73 -13.77
C ASN A 185 10.55 8.34 -13.43
N LEU A 186 10.80 8.07 -12.14
CA LEU A 186 11.22 6.74 -11.68
C LEU A 186 10.11 5.72 -11.92
N LEU A 187 8.85 6.08 -11.63
CA LEU A 187 7.71 5.24 -11.92
C LEU A 187 7.55 4.98 -13.43
N TYR A 188 7.61 6.03 -14.26
CA TYR A 188 7.43 5.86 -15.71
C TYR A 188 8.48 4.94 -16.31
N ASN A 189 9.74 5.10 -15.93
CA ASN A 189 10.83 4.21 -16.34
C ASN A 189 10.60 2.76 -15.86
N PHE A 190 10.17 2.59 -14.60
CA PHE A 190 9.83 1.28 -14.05
C PHE A 190 8.68 0.62 -14.84
N LEU A 191 7.60 1.35 -15.11
CA LEU A 191 6.47 0.84 -15.90
C LEU A 191 6.88 0.36 -17.29
N TYR A 192 7.75 1.12 -17.96
CA TYR A 192 8.30 0.71 -19.25
C TYR A 192 9.03 -0.64 -19.13
N LYS A 193 9.97 -0.76 -18.20
CA LYS A 193 10.77 -1.98 -18.02
C LYS A 193 9.94 -3.21 -17.65
N ILE A 194 8.96 -3.08 -16.78
CA ILE A 194 8.10 -4.22 -16.43
C ILE A 194 7.21 -4.65 -17.59
N ARG A 195 6.78 -3.73 -18.46
CA ARG A 195 6.05 -4.08 -19.69
C ARG A 195 6.93 -4.84 -20.69
N GLU A 196 8.19 -4.45 -20.84
CA GLU A 196 9.17 -5.21 -21.63
C GLU A 196 9.40 -6.62 -21.09
N ALA A 197 9.37 -6.79 -19.75
CA ALA A 197 9.45 -8.10 -19.09
C ALA A 197 8.14 -8.91 -19.16
N GLY A 198 7.11 -8.41 -19.84
CA GLY A 198 5.82 -9.10 -20.02
C GLY A 198 4.91 -9.07 -18.78
N ILE A 199 5.12 -8.14 -17.86
CA ILE A 199 4.22 -7.91 -16.72
C ILE A 199 3.11 -6.95 -17.20
N THR A 200 1.88 -7.44 -17.34
CA THR A 200 0.74 -6.69 -17.92
C THR A 200 -0.33 -6.32 -16.89
N VAL A 201 -0.27 -6.86 -15.69
CA VAL A 201 -1.24 -6.52 -14.63
C VAL A 201 -1.23 -5.01 -14.30
N PRO A 202 -2.37 -4.44 -13.86
CA PRO A 202 -2.42 -3.06 -13.42
C PRO A 202 -1.41 -2.75 -12.32
N VAL A 203 -0.78 -1.58 -12.42
CA VAL A 203 0.10 -1.03 -11.38
C VAL A 203 -0.53 0.24 -10.84
N MET A 204 -0.70 0.29 -9.55
CA MET A 204 -1.26 1.42 -8.82
C MET A 204 -0.17 2.15 -8.06
N PRO A 205 0.16 3.39 -8.42
CA PRO A 205 1.14 4.19 -7.70
C PRO A 205 0.71 4.47 -6.26
N GLY A 206 1.64 4.26 -5.32
CA GLY A 206 1.49 4.61 -3.91
C GLY A 206 2.13 5.96 -3.64
N ILE A 207 1.34 6.95 -3.27
CA ILE A 207 1.79 8.32 -2.97
C ILE A 207 1.71 8.57 -1.47
N MET A 208 2.80 9.07 -0.90
CA MET A 208 2.90 9.39 0.52
C MET A 208 2.98 10.90 0.76
N PRO A 209 1.91 11.53 1.25
CA PRO A 209 1.96 12.93 1.67
C PRO A 209 2.85 13.09 2.91
N ILE A 210 3.99 13.74 2.77
CA ILE A 210 4.90 14.02 3.88
C ILE A 210 4.45 15.31 4.57
N THR A 211 3.87 15.19 5.75
CA THR A 211 3.28 16.32 6.50
C THR A 211 4.15 16.83 7.65
N ASN A 212 5.30 16.23 7.89
CA ASN A 212 6.34 16.72 8.81
C ASN A 212 7.71 16.15 8.43
N ALA A 213 8.79 16.86 8.80
CA ALA A 213 10.16 16.47 8.44
C ALA A 213 10.58 15.10 8.96
N ASN A 214 10.22 14.74 10.20
CA ASN A 214 10.57 13.44 10.79
C ASN A 214 9.93 12.27 10.04
N GLN A 215 8.79 12.49 9.38
CA GLN A 215 8.14 11.49 8.55
C GLN A 215 8.98 11.18 7.31
N LEU A 216 9.64 12.18 6.72
CA LEU A 216 10.53 11.99 5.58
C LEU A 216 11.75 11.16 5.95
N GLU A 217 12.41 11.44 7.07
CA GLU A 217 13.56 10.69 7.54
C GLU A 217 13.22 9.20 7.74
N ARG A 218 12.06 8.92 8.33
CA ARG A 218 11.56 7.55 8.49
C ARG A 218 11.26 6.88 7.15
N ALA A 219 10.64 7.61 6.23
CA ALA A 219 10.34 7.11 4.88
C ALA A 219 11.61 6.68 4.16
N ILE A 220 12.63 7.55 4.13
CA ILE A 220 13.93 7.25 3.52
C ILE A 220 14.57 6.00 4.17
N LYS A 221 14.58 5.94 5.51
CA LYS A 221 15.18 4.82 6.23
C LYS A 221 14.53 3.48 5.94
N LEU A 222 13.20 3.49 5.72
CA LEU A 222 12.42 2.26 5.48
C LEU A 222 12.42 1.83 4.02
N SER A 223 12.34 2.78 3.08
CA SER A 223 12.18 2.49 1.64
C SER A 223 13.47 2.65 0.82
N GLY A 224 14.46 3.40 1.33
CA GLY A 224 15.61 3.79 0.53
C GLY A 224 15.30 4.77 -0.60
N SER A 225 14.09 5.36 -0.61
CA SER A 225 13.62 6.17 -1.73
C SER A 225 14.47 7.39 -2.00
N PHE A 226 14.69 7.68 -3.27
CA PHE A 226 15.34 8.89 -3.74
C PHE A 226 14.48 10.13 -3.46
N ILE A 227 15.11 11.18 -2.95
CA ILE A 227 14.44 12.46 -2.66
C ILE A 227 14.89 13.50 -3.69
N PRO A 228 13.97 13.95 -4.57
CA PRO A 228 14.28 15.00 -5.54
C PRO A 228 14.65 16.30 -4.86
N GLN A 229 15.57 17.06 -5.47
CA GLN A 229 16.03 18.35 -4.92
C GLN A 229 14.87 19.32 -4.67
N ARG A 230 13.86 19.34 -5.54
CA ARG A 230 12.63 20.14 -5.37
C ARG A 230 11.95 19.82 -4.03
N PHE A 231 11.79 18.55 -3.71
CA PHE A 231 11.13 18.13 -2.47
C PHE A 231 12.00 18.40 -1.23
N LYS A 232 13.32 18.12 -1.35
CA LYS A 232 14.29 18.44 -0.28
C LYS A 232 14.23 19.94 0.08
N SER A 233 14.21 20.83 -0.91
CA SER A 233 14.11 22.27 -0.69
C SER A 233 12.85 22.68 0.05
N LEU A 234 11.70 22.01 -0.19
CA LEU A 234 10.46 22.24 0.56
C LEU A 234 10.62 21.85 2.04
N VAL A 235 11.21 20.69 2.31
CA VAL A 235 11.43 20.21 3.68
C VAL A 235 12.42 21.11 4.42
N ASP A 236 13.53 21.48 3.79
CA ASP A 236 14.54 22.36 4.36
C ASP A 236 13.95 23.75 4.72
N LYS A 237 13.02 24.25 3.88
CA LYS A 237 12.41 25.57 4.10
C LYS A 237 11.28 25.56 5.13
N PHE A 238 10.43 24.52 5.08
CA PHE A 238 9.16 24.51 5.83
C PHE A 238 9.14 23.51 6.98
N GLY A 239 10.15 22.62 7.08
CA GLY A 239 10.16 21.50 8.02
C GLY A 239 10.09 21.87 9.49
N THR A 240 10.46 23.12 9.86
CA THR A 240 10.37 23.64 11.23
C THR A 240 8.98 24.20 11.59
N SER A 241 8.11 24.45 10.60
CA SER A 241 6.73 24.92 10.82
C SER A 241 5.76 23.77 10.49
N PRO A 242 5.06 23.18 11.49
CA PRO A 242 4.14 22.05 11.28
C PRO A 242 3.05 22.34 10.25
N GLU A 243 2.43 23.53 10.31
CA GLU A 243 1.35 23.92 9.43
C GLU A 243 1.85 24.12 7.99
N ALA A 244 2.97 24.84 7.82
CA ALA A 244 3.56 25.08 6.52
C ALA A 244 4.07 23.79 5.87
N MET A 245 4.72 22.90 6.64
CA MET A 245 5.21 21.62 6.14
C MET A 245 4.04 20.71 5.73
N LYS A 246 2.96 20.68 6.53
CA LYS A 246 1.77 19.92 6.19
C LYS A 246 1.15 20.40 4.88
N GLN A 247 0.98 21.71 4.72
CA GLN A 247 0.44 22.30 3.50
C GLN A 247 1.34 21.99 2.29
N ALA A 248 2.64 22.23 2.41
CA ALA A 248 3.60 21.97 1.33
C ALA A 248 3.64 20.50 0.92
N GLY A 249 3.59 19.56 1.89
CA GLY A 249 3.57 18.13 1.64
C GLY A 249 2.29 17.64 0.95
N ILE A 250 1.13 18.18 1.33
CA ILE A 250 -0.15 17.90 0.66
C ILE A 250 -0.12 18.42 -0.79
N ILE A 251 0.37 19.64 -1.00
CA ILE A 251 0.48 20.24 -2.35
C ILE A 251 1.43 19.40 -3.22
N TYR A 252 2.59 18.99 -2.69
CA TYR A 252 3.53 18.16 -3.43
C TYR A 252 2.92 16.81 -3.85
N ALA A 253 2.26 16.12 -2.93
CA ALA A 253 1.56 14.87 -3.21
C ALA A 253 0.43 15.06 -4.24
N THR A 254 -0.32 16.15 -4.13
CA THR A 254 -1.38 16.50 -5.10
C THR A 254 -0.79 16.74 -6.49
N ASP A 255 0.32 17.47 -6.60
CA ASP A 255 1.04 17.72 -7.86
C ASP A 255 1.52 16.43 -8.50
N GLN A 256 2.10 15.49 -7.72
CA GLN A 256 2.43 14.14 -8.21
C GLN A 256 1.21 13.41 -8.78
N ILE A 257 0.07 13.45 -8.09
CA ILE A 257 -1.16 12.78 -8.53
C ILE A 257 -1.68 13.40 -9.83
N ILE A 258 -1.66 14.72 -9.95
CA ILE A 258 -2.09 15.42 -11.17
C ILE A 258 -1.21 15.00 -12.36
N ASP A 259 0.10 14.98 -12.18
CA ASP A 259 1.04 14.55 -13.22
C ASP A 259 0.80 13.08 -13.62
N LEU A 260 0.58 12.18 -12.65
CA LEU A 260 0.24 10.78 -12.92
C LEU A 260 -1.03 10.65 -13.76
N PHE A 261 -2.09 11.37 -13.41
CA PHE A 261 -3.35 11.37 -14.16
C PHE A 261 -3.17 11.94 -15.59
N ALA A 262 -2.41 13.02 -15.73
CA ALA A 262 -2.09 13.62 -17.02
C ALA A 262 -1.30 12.68 -17.94
N ASN A 263 -0.51 11.77 -17.36
CA ASN A 263 0.28 10.76 -18.08
C ASN A 263 -0.43 9.39 -18.20
N GLY A 264 -1.75 9.34 -18.02
CA GLY A 264 -2.58 8.17 -18.32
C GLY A 264 -2.70 7.14 -17.19
N ILE A 265 -2.15 7.40 -16.01
CA ILE A 265 -2.42 6.61 -14.82
C ILE A 265 -3.83 6.95 -14.32
N LYS A 266 -4.67 5.94 -14.07
CA LYS A 266 -6.09 6.18 -13.73
C LYS A 266 -6.39 6.01 -12.25
N ASN A 267 -5.57 5.25 -11.54
CA ASN A 267 -5.83 4.88 -10.16
C ASN A 267 -4.59 5.16 -9.32
N VAL A 268 -4.74 5.91 -8.24
CA VAL A 268 -3.65 6.25 -7.32
C VAL A 268 -4.03 5.85 -5.89
N HIS A 269 -3.09 5.28 -5.16
CA HIS A 269 -3.22 4.90 -3.76
C HIS A 269 -2.48 5.87 -2.86
N VAL A 270 -3.15 6.43 -1.87
CA VAL A 270 -2.57 7.44 -0.97
C VAL A 270 -2.38 6.84 0.41
N TYR A 271 -1.15 6.88 0.90
CA TYR A 271 -0.78 6.48 2.26
C TYR A 271 -1.19 7.56 3.25
N SER A 272 -2.46 7.54 3.69
CA SER A 272 -3.10 8.62 4.46
C SER A 272 -2.60 8.74 5.90
N MET A 273 -1.91 7.73 6.42
CA MET A 273 -1.39 7.70 7.80
C MET A 273 -2.47 7.89 8.87
N ASN A 274 -3.70 7.38 8.66
CA ASN A 274 -4.88 7.60 9.50
C ASN A 274 -5.19 9.09 9.74
N LYS A 275 -4.96 9.93 8.73
CA LYS A 275 -5.21 11.37 8.80
C LYS A 275 -6.36 11.75 7.86
N PRO A 276 -7.60 11.85 8.35
CA PRO A 276 -8.77 12.20 7.54
C PRO A 276 -8.63 13.55 6.85
N ASP A 277 -8.07 14.53 7.54
CA ASP A 277 -7.83 15.86 7.04
C ASP A 277 -6.84 15.90 5.85
N VAL A 278 -5.83 15.03 5.83
CA VAL A 278 -4.92 14.89 4.68
C VAL A 278 -5.66 14.31 3.49
N ALA A 279 -6.44 13.24 3.71
CA ALA A 279 -7.24 12.60 2.66
C ALA A 279 -8.26 13.58 2.05
N GLU A 280 -8.97 14.32 2.90
CA GLU A 280 -9.97 15.32 2.50
C GLU A 280 -9.33 16.46 1.68
N ASN A 281 -8.20 17.01 2.14
CA ASN A 281 -7.52 18.09 1.41
C ASN A 281 -7.05 17.63 0.01
N ILE A 282 -6.51 16.41 -0.13
CA ILE A 282 -6.12 15.87 -1.44
C ILE A 282 -7.34 15.72 -2.35
N LEU A 283 -8.45 15.17 -1.85
CA LEU A 283 -9.69 15.03 -2.63
C LEU A 283 -10.25 16.39 -3.05
N ASN A 284 -10.25 17.37 -2.16
CA ASN A 284 -10.72 18.73 -2.45
C ASN A 284 -9.87 19.38 -3.54
N ASN A 285 -8.53 19.24 -3.47
CA ASN A 285 -7.62 19.76 -4.49
C ASN A 285 -7.82 19.11 -5.87
N LEU A 286 -8.33 17.88 -5.91
CA LEU A 286 -8.55 17.09 -7.14
C LEU A 286 -10.03 17.03 -7.56
N SER A 287 -10.92 17.75 -6.85
CA SER A 287 -12.38 17.62 -7.04
C SER A 287 -12.85 17.84 -8.48
N SER A 288 -12.27 18.80 -9.22
CA SER A 288 -12.61 19.04 -10.63
C SER A 288 -12.00 18.01 -11.61
N ILE A 289 -10.98 17.27 -11.17
CA ILE A 289 -10.29 16.26 -12.01
C ILE A 289 -10.96 14.89 -11.87
N LEU A 290 -11.50 14.58 -10.70
CA LEU A 290 -12.12 13.29 -10.37
C LEU A 290 -13.60 13.18 -10.78
N ASN A 291 -14.24 14.28 -11.14
CA ASN A 291 -15.67 14.37 -11.53
C ASN A 291 -15.96 13.82 -12.92
#